data_8fe88c92ef74968160b50b0e74e5308b
#
_entry.id   8fe88c92ef74968160b50b0e74e5308b
#
_cell.length_a   1.000
_cell.length_b   1.000
_cell.length_c   1.000
_cell.angle_alpha   90.00
_cell.angle_beta   90.00
_cell.angle_gamma   90.00
#
_symmetry.space_group_name_H-M   'P 1'
#
loop_
_entity.id
_entity.type
_entity.pdbx_description
1 polymer ?
#
loop_
_entity_poly.entity_id
_entity_poly.type
_entity_poly.pdbx_seq_one_letter_code
_entity_poly.pdbx_strand_id
1 'polypeptide(L)' 'MDYYESAEGVEITHSRALNEIITHSLIDSIEDFYNDFGNQPTYQAQDVLDWLGY' A
#
# COMPACT_ATOMS: atom_id res chain seq x y z
N MET A 1 -13.01 -14.05 -6.76
CA MET A 1 -11.64 -13.49 -6.71
C MET A 1 -11.69 -12.20 -5.92
N ASP A 2 -10.87 -12.08 -4.90
CA ASP A 2 -10.89 -10.87 -4.10
C ASP A 2 -9.82 -9.88 -4.56
N TYR A 3 -9.82 -8.74 -3.93
CA TYR A 3 -8.92 -7.64 -4.26
C TYR A 3 -7.45 -8.02 -4.09
N TYR A 4 -7.18 -8.78 -3.03
CA TYR A 4 -5.82 -9.17 -2.69
C TYR A 4 -5.21 -10.08 -3.76
N GLU A 5 -5.98 -11.06 -4.21
CA GLU A 5 -5.52 -12.00 -5.22
C GLU A 5 -5.26 -11.32 -6.55
N SER A 6 -6.11 -10.39 -6.94
CA SER A 6 -5.93 -9.68 -8.21
C SER A 6 -4.73 -8.73 -8.18
N ALA A 7 -4.19 -8.42 -7.00
CA ALA A 7 -3.01 -7.57 -6.86
C ALA A 7 -1.71 -8.35 -6.90
N GLU A 8 -1.76 -9.67 -6.99
CA GLU A 8 -0.55 -10.50 -7.00
C GLU A 8 0.32 -10.17 -8.21
N GLY A 9 1.59 -9.84 -7.95
CA GLY A 9 2.53 -9.50 -9.00
C GLY A 9 2.39 -8.10 -9.56
N VAL A 10 1.46 -7.31 -9.04
CA VAL A 10 1.26 -5.94 -9.50
C VAL A 10 2.12 -4.98 -8.68
N GLU A 11 2.84 -4.11 -9.38
CA GLU A 11 3.65 -3.07 -8.76
C GLU A 11 2.95 -1.73 -8.94
N ILE A 12 2.90 -0.93 -7.89
CA ILE A 12 2.27 0.38 -7.93
C ILE A 12 3.28 1.46 -7.59
N THR A 13 3.04 2.67 -8.05
CA THR A 13 3.92 3.79 -7.77
C THR A 13 3.79 4.23 -6.32
N HIS A 14 4.80 4.94 -5.85
CA HIS A 14 4.80 5.55 -4.52
C HIS A 14 3.54 6.41 -4.30
N SER A 15 3.22 7.26 -5.29
CA SER A 15 2.05 8.13 -5.21
C SER A 15 0.76 7.32 -5.08
N ARG A 16 0.65 6.22 -5.82
CA ARG A 16 -0.53 5.38 -5.76
C ARG A 16 -0.65 4.70 -4.41
N ALA A 17 0.47 4.24 -3.86
CA ALA A 17 0.47 3.60 -2.54
C ALA A 17 -0.01 4.58 -1.47
N LEU A 18 0.50 5.80 -1.48
CA LEU A 18 0.06 6.83 -0.53
C LEU A 18 -1.43 7.14 -0.70
N ASN A 19 -1.89 7.22 -1.94
CA ASN A 19 -3.29 7.49 -2.22
C ASN A 19 -4.20 6.40 -1.64
N GLU A 20 -3.79 5.14 -1.76
CA GLU A 20 -4.54 4.02 -1.18
C GLU A 20 -4.58 4.12 0.34
N ILE A 21 -3.47 4.47 0.97
CA ILE A 21 -3.41 4.61 2.42
C ILE A 21 -4.33 5.73 2.89
N ILE A 22 -4.30 6.86 2.22
CA ILE A 22 -5.14 8.01 2.57
C ILE A 22 -6.62 7.66 2.41
N THR A 23 -6.95 6.89 1.37
CA THR A 23 -8.34 6.51 1.10
C THR A 23 -8.88 5.51 2.12
N HIS A 24 -8.04 4.56 2.56
CA HIS A 24 -8.47 3.46 3.43
C HIS A 24 -8.13 3.63 4.89
N SER A 25 -7.25 4.58 5.21
CA SER A 25 -6.77 4.79 6.56
C SER A 25 -6.73 6.28 6.88
N LEU A 26 -6.43 6.57 8.13
CA LEU A 26 -6.20 7.94 8.54
C LEU A 26 -4.86 8.40 7.99
N ILE A 27 -4.75 9.69 7.72
CA ILE A 27 -3.54 10.29 7.17
C ILE A 27 -2.32 10.04 8.07
N ASP A 28 -2.53 9.90 9.36
CA ASP A 28 -1.46 9.62 10.32
C ASP A 28 -0.78 8.27 10.06
N SER A 29 -1.44 7.37 9.35
CA SER A 29 -0.88 6.05 9.05
C SER A 29 0.28 6.08 8.07
N ILE A 30 0.48 7.20 7.38
CA ILE A 30 1.58 7.32 6.42
C ILE A 30 2.93 7.15 7.09
N GLU A 31 3.13 7.70 8.29
CA GLU A 31 4.38 7.55 9.01
C GLU A 31 4.64 6.08 9.36
N ASP A 32 3.61 5.40 9.81
CA ASP A 32 3.72 3.97 10.12
C ASP A 32 4.06 3.15 8.89
N PHE A 33 3.47 3.49 7.75
CA PHE A 33 3.78 2.84 6.49
C PHE A 33 5.26 3.01 6.12
N TYR A 34 5.78 4.23 6.25
CA TYR A 34 7.18 4.48 5.97
C TYR A 34 8.12 3.75 6.93
N ASN A 35 7.72 3.59 8.19
CA ASN A 35 8.51 2.83 9.16
C ASN A 35 8.59 1.35 8.76
N ASP A 36 7.52 0.81 8.18
CA ASP A 36 7.47 -0.59 7.80
C ASP A 36 8.13 -0.86 6.44
N PHE A 37 7.91 0.00 5.46
CA PHE A 37 8.33 -0.26 4.08
C PHE A 37 9.44 0.67 3.58
N GLY A 38 9.62 1.82 4.21
CA GLY A 38 10.59 2.79 3.75
C GLY A 38 10.07 3.63 2.59
N ASN A 39 10.91 4.56 2.15
CA ASN A 39 10.59 5.46 1.06
C ASN A 39 11.12 4.88 -0.25
N GLN A 40 10.27 4.24 -1.01
CA GLN A 40 10.63 3.58 -2.26
C GLN A 40 9.88 4.19 -3.43
N PRO A 41 10.44 4.13 -4.66
CA PRO A 41 9.73 4.65 -5.83
C PRO A 41 8.49 3.84 -6.21
N THR A 42 8.51 2.55 -5.89
CA THR A 42 7.38 1.65 -6.15
C THR A 42 7.22 0.67 -5.00
N TYR A 43 6.04 0.09 -4.91
CA TYR A 43 5.73 -0.94 -3.92
C TYR A 43 4.93 -2.05 -4.58
N GLN A 44 5.00 -3.25 -4.02
CA GLN A 44 4.12 -4.33 -4.47
C GLN A 44 2.71 -4.06 -3.96
N ALA A 45 1.74 -4.08 -4.86
CA ALA A 45 0.36 -3.79 -4.50
C ALA A 45 -0.14 -4.73 -3.40
N GLN A 46 0.23 -6.00 -3.47
CA GLN A 46 -0.17 -6.99 -2.49
C GLN A 46 0.35 -6.66 -1.09
N ASP A 47 1.59 -6.16 -1.01
CA ASP A 47 2.17 -5.75 0.27
C ASP A 47 1.40 -4.58 0.88
N VAL A 48 1.03 -3.61 0.05
CA VAL A 48 0.26 -2.45 0.52
C VAL A 48 -1.12 -2.88 1.00
N LEU A 49 -1.79 -3.74 0.25
CA LEU A 49 -3.11 -4.24 0.63
C LEU A 49 -3.04 -5.05 1.93
N ASP A 50 -2.01 -5.87 2.07
CA ASP A 50 -1.82 -6.67 3.27
C ASP A 50 -1.62 -5.76 4.49
N TRP A 51 -0.83 -4.72 4.34
CA TRP A 51 -0.60 -3.75 5.40
C TRP A 51 -1.89 -3.03 5.79
N LEU A 52 -2.77 -2.78 4.82
CA LEU A 52 -4.07 -2.13 5.05
C LEU A 52 -5.11 -3.08 5.65
N GLY A 53 -4.83 -4.37 5.68
CA GLY A 53 -5.72 -5.35 6.31
C GLY A 53 -6.65 -6.11 5.38
N TYR A 54 -6.35 -6.10 4.09
CA TYR A 54 -7.16 -6.88 3.15
C TYR A 54 -6.86 -8.36 3.23
#